data_d8851bb35c06ef2651f9604b16e60756
#
_entry.id   d8851bb35c06ef2651f9604b16e60756
#
_cell.length_a   1.000
_cell.length_b   1.000
_cell.length_c   1.000
_cell.angle_alpha   90.00
_cell.angle_beta   90.00
_cell.angle_gamma   90.00
#
_symmetry.space_group_name_H-M   'P 1'
#
loop_
_entity.id
_entity.type
_entity.pdbx_description
1 polymer ?
#
loop_
_entity_poly.entity_id
_entity_poly.type
_entity_poly.pdbx_seq_one_letter_code
_entity_poly.pdbx_strand_id
1 'polypeptide(L)'
;MTRVTSSVNSPAGEFAGRAALVTGASRGIGLGIAHSLVSRGARVVITARHAEALGDAVAALGGPEHAIAVAGNAGDPGHRKAAVAAAVESLGGLDMLVANVGINPVFGPLIDTDLDAVKKILDTNVIATLGLIQQAWHGWMAAHGGSILIVSSVAGLRSSQGIAAYGVSKAALINLTAQLAVELGPAVRVNAIAPAVVKTRFAEALYVGREDEVARQYPAGRLGVPEDAGEAAAYLLGPGAGWVTGQVLVIDGGATARGGV
;
A
#
# COMPACT_ATOMS: atom_id res chain seq x y z
N MET A 1 -0.45 -7.95 33.97
CA MET A 1 -0.72 -7.50 32.58
C MET A 1 -0.43 -8.66 31.64
N THR A 2 -1.47 -9.34 31.20
CA THR A 2 -1.36 -10.56 30.38
C THR A 2 -1.07 -10.12 28.94
N ARG A 3 0.07 -10.53 28.40
CA ARG A 3 0.38 -10.35 26.97
C ARG A 3 -0.63 -11.16 26.17
N VAL A 4 -1.54 -10.49 25.47
CA VAL A 4 -2.34 -11.11 24.41
C VAL A 4 -1.43 -11.25 23.19
N THR A 5 -0.75 -12.38 23.09
CA THR A 5 -0.18 -12.83 21.82
C THR A 5 -1.30 -13.45 21.02
N SER A 6 -2.09 -12.63 20.33
CA SER A 6 -2.99 -13.14 19.31
C SER A 6 -2.15 -13.53 18.08
N SER A 7 -1.80 -14.81 17.97
CA SER A 7 -1.53 -15.40 16.67
C SER A 7 -2.85 -15.33 15.89
N VAL A 8 -3.01 -14.34 15.04
CA VAL A 8 -4.08 -14.32 14.06
C VAL A 8 -3.79 -15.50 13.15
N ASN A 9 -4.57 -16.58 13.31
CA ASN A 9 -4.57 -17.70 12.36
C ASN A 9 -5.13 -17.13 11.05
N SER A 10 -4.25 -16.65 10.18
CA SER A 10 -4.61 -16.39 8.78
C SER A 10 -5.15 -17.69 8.18
N PRO A 11 -6.31 -17.70 7.51
CA PRO A 11 -6.80 -18.89 6.86
C PRO A 11 -5.78 -19.31 5.79
N ALA A 12 -4.99 -20.34 6.11
CA ALA A 12 -4.00 -20.87 5.21
C ALA A 12 -4.70 -21.30 3.91
N GLY A 13 -4.23 -20.75 2.76
CA GLY A 13 -4.79 -21.07 1.46
C GLY A 13 -5.94 -20.18 0.96
N GLU A 14 -6.32 -19.10 1.68
CA GLU A 14 -7.35 -18.16 1.21
C GLU A 14 -7.04 -17.59 -0.19
N PHE A 15 -5.77 -17.38 -0.50
CA PHE A 15 -5.29 -16.88 -1.79
C PHE A 15 -4.55 -17.93 -2.61
N ALA A 16 -4.77 -19.23 -2.34
CA ALA A 16 -4.14 -20.29 -3.12
C ALA A 16 -4.47 -20.15 -4.62
N GLY A 17 -3.44 -20.13 -5.46
CA GLY A 17 -3.56 -19.95 -6.90
C GLY A 17 -3.82 -18.50 -7.36
N ARG A 18 -3.85 -17.52 -6.44
CA ARG A 18 -4.01 -16.10 -6.79
C ARG A 18 -2.67 -15.42 -7.02
N ALA A 19 -2.68 -14.50 -7.97
CA ALA A 19 -1.54 -13.67 -8.37
C ALA A 19 -1.70 -12.22 -7.90
N ALA A 20 -0.66 -11.65 -7.28
CA ALA A 20 -0.66 -10.26 -6.85
C ALA A 20 0.53 -9.48 -7.39
N LEU A 21 0.35 -8.17 -7.60
CA LEU A 21 1.42 -7.20 -7.85
C LEU A 21 1.45 -6.20 -6.70
N VAL A 22 2.58 -6.11 -5.99
CA VAL A 22 2.78 -5.18 -4.88
C VAL A 22 3.92 -4.22 -5.16
N THR A 23 3.63 -2.93 -5.28
CA THR A 23 4.64 -1.93 -5.58
C THR A 23 5.28 -1.34 -4.33
N GLY A 24 6.57 -0.96 -4.41
CA GLY A 24 7.32 -0.45 -3.26
C GLY A 24 7.49 -1.48 -2.15
N ALA A 25 7.66 -2.75 -2.50
CA ALA A 25 7.60 -3.89 -1.59
C ALA A 25 8.96 -4.46 -1.17
N SER A 26 10.07 -3.71 -1.38
CA SER A 26 11.37 -4.15 -0.84
C SER A 26 11.48 -4.01 0.68
N ARG A 27 10.53 -3.33 1.35
CA ARG A 27 10.49 -3.11 2.80
C ARG A 27 9.19 -2.47 3.26
N GLY A 28 9.02 -2.31 4.58
CA GLY A 28 7.95 -1.55 5.20
C GLY A 28 6.56 -2.07 4.85
N ILE A 29 5.59 -1.17 4.65
CA ILE A 29 4.19 -1.52 4.42
C ILE A 29 4.04 -2.45 3.20
N GLY A 30 4.71 -2.15 2.08
CA GLY A 30 4.61 -2.98 0.88
C GLY A 30 5.11 -4.42 1.11
N LEU A 31 6.22 -4.59 1.84
CA LEU A 31 6.73 -5.92 2.18
C LEU A 31 5.79 -6.64 3.16
N GLY A 32 5.26 -5.94 4.17
CA GLY A 32 4.27 -6.50 5.11
C GLY A 32 3.00 -6.97 4.41
N ILE A 33 2.52 -6.21 3.42
CA ILE A 33 1.38 -6.63 2.58
C ILE A 33 1.76 -7.86 1.75
N ALA A 34 2.90 -7.85 1.06
CA ALA A 34 3.35 -9.00 0.27
C ALA A 34 3.47 -10.26 1.13
N HIS A 35 4.03 -10.13 2.35
CA HIS A 35 4.13 -11.24 3.32
C HIS A 35 2.75 -11.77 3.73
N SER A 36 1.79 -10.87 4.03
CA SER A 36 0.43 -11.27 4.39
C SER A 36 -0.30 -12.02 3.25
N LEU A 37 -0.06 -11.62 1.99
CA LEU A 37 -0.63 -12.32 0.83
C LEU A 37 0.03 -13.69 0.61
N VAL A 38 1.36 -13.77 0.68
CA VAL A 38 2.12 -15.02 0.49
C VAL A 38 1.78 -16.03 1.59
N SER A 39 1.69 -15.62 2.86
CA SER A 39 1.32 -16.49 3.98
C SER A 39 -0.09 -17.11 3.84
N ARG A 40 -0.94 -16.49 3.01
CA ARG A 40 -2.27 -16.98 2.65
C ARG A 40 -2.31 -17.77 1.32
N GLY A 41 -1.15 -18.01 0.71
CA GLY A 41 -1.03 -18.86 -0.48
C GLY A 41 -0.99 -18.11 -1.82
N ALA A 42 -0.95 -16.78 -1.85
CA ALA A 42 -0.74 -16.04 -3.09
C ALA A 42 0.70 -16.15 -3.59
N ARG A 43 0.89 -16.03 -4.90
CA ARG A 43 2.19 -15.70 -5.49
C ARG A 43 2.23 -14.21 -5.84
N VAL A 44 3.37 -13.57 -5.63
CA VAL A 44 3.46 -12.12 -5.78
C VAL A 44 4.57 -11.68 -6.74
N VAL A 45 4.29 -10.67 -7.57
CA VAL A 45 5.33 -9.82 -8.15
C VAL A 45 5.54 -8.64 -7.21
N ILE A 46 6.78 -8.38 -6.82
CA ILE A 46 7.16 -7.23 -6.01
C ILE A 46 8.03 -6.27 -6.80
N THR A 47 7.80 -4.96 -6.63
CA THR A 47 8.61 -3.95 -7.32
C THR A 47 9.23 -2.96 -6.36
N ALA A 48 10.44 -2.50 -6.68
CA ALA A 48 11.13 -1.37 -6.04
C ALA A 48 12.28 -0.90 -6.95
N ARG A 49 12.94 0.21 -6.58
CA ARG A 49 14.01 0.80 -7.40
C ARG A 49 15.31 -0.01 -7.44
N HIS A 50 15.65 -0.70 -6.35
CA HIS A 50 16.95 -1.34 -6.15
C HIS A 50 16.79 -2.86 -6.19
N ALA A 51 17.48 -3.51 -7.12
CA ALA A 51 17.39 -4.95 -7.34
C ALA A 51 17.90 -5.78 -6.14
N GLU A 52 18.98 -5.33 -5.47
CA GLU A 52 19.52 -6.00 -4.29
C GLU A 52 18.49 -6.10 -3.16
N ALA A 53 17.86 -4.96 -2.79
CA ALA A 53 16.83 -4.92 -1.75
C ALA A 53 15.56 -5.72 -2.12
N LEU A 54 15.31 -5.93 -3.42
CA LEU A 54 14.25 -6.82 -3.87
C LEU A 54 14.66 -8.29 -3.74
N GLY A 55 15.93 -8.62 -3.96
CA GLY A 55 16.46 -9.97 -3.72
C GLY A 55 16.28 -10.39 -2.27
N ASP A 56 16.63 -9.51 -1.33
CA ASP A 56 16.42 -9.73 0.10
C ASP A 56 14.93 -9.92 0.44
N ALA A 57 14.07 -9.10 -0.17
CA ALA A 57 12.62 -9.22 0.03
C ALA A 57 12.06 -10.54 -0.52
N VAL A 58 12.51 -10.99 -1.69
CA VAL A 58 12.13 -12.31 -2.25
C VAL A 58 12.56 -13.43 -1.30
N ALA A 59 13.78 -13.39 -0.77
CA ALA A 59 14.24 -14.36 0.21
C ALA A 59 13.37 -14.36 1.48
N ALA A 60 13.04 -13.17 2.01
CA ALA A 60 12.17 -13.02 3.18
C ALA A 60 10.72 -13.52 2.93
N LEU A 61 10.25 -13.50 1.68
CA LEU A 61 8.94 -14.01 1.27
C LEU A 61 8.93 -15.53 0.98
N GLY A 62 10.05 -16.24 1.22
CA GLY A 62 10.15 -17.68 1.02
C GLY A 62 10.77 -18.09 -0.31
N GLY A 63 11.34 -17.14 -1.07
CA GLY A 63 12.07 -17.42 -2.29
C GLY A 63 11.25 -17.27 -3.58
N PRO A 64 11.86 -17.66 -4.73
CA PRO A 64 11.29 -17.43 -6.07
C PRO A 64 10.00 -18.20 -6.36
N GLU A 65 9.72 -19.24 -5.60
CA GLU A 65 8.46 -20.00 -5.69
C GLU A 65 7.26 -19.12 -5.28
N HIS A 66 7.48 -18.15 -4.38
CA HIS A 66 6.45 -17.29 -3.81
C HIS A 66 6.47 -15.87 -4.35
N ALA A 67 7.65 -15.34 -4.70
CA ALA A 67 7.81 -13.94 -5.08
C ALA A 67 8.77 -13.75 -6.24
N ILE A 68 8.41 -12.87 -7.18
CA ILE A 68 9.24 -12.45 -8.33
C ILE A 68 9.55 -10.97 -8.20
N ALA A 69 10.80 -10.60 -8.39
CA ALA A 69 11.27 -9.22 -8.31
C ALA A 69 11.31 -8.54 -9.69
N VAL A 70 10.76 -7.33 -9.78
CA VAL A 70 10.89 -6.46 -10.96
C VAL A 70 11.42 -5.10 -10.52
N ALA A 71 12.71 -4.86 -10.74
CA ALA A 71 13.35 -3.60 -10.36
C ALA A 71 13.03 -2.48 -11.34
N GLY A 72 12.72 -1.28 -10.82
CA GLY A 72 12.49 -0.09 -11.64
C GLY A 72 11.82 1.06 -10.91
N ASN A 73 11.66 2.17 -11.61
CA ASN A 73 11.03 3.37 -11.07
C ASN A 73 9.52 3.36 -11.38
N ALA A 74 8.68 3.48 -10.36
CA ALA A 74 7.22 3.53 -10.52
C ALA A 74 6.74 4.70 -11.40
N GLY A 75 7.51 5.79 -11.48
CA GLY A 75 7.25 6.91 -12.38
C GLY A 75 7.46 6.58 -13.87
N ASP A 76 8.21 5.52 -14.19
CA ASP A 76 8.46 5.09 -15.56
C ASP A 76 7.29 4.27 -16.11
N PRO A 77 6.65 4.69 -17.23
CA PRO A 77 5.59 3.92 -17.86
C PRO A 77 6.04 2.54 -18.34
N GLY A 78 7.29 2.41 -18.83
CA GLY A 78 7.87 1.15 -19.27
C GLY A 78 7.98 0.15 -18.12
N HIS A 79 8.43 0.62 -16.95
CA HIS A 79 8.50 -0.22 -15.75
C HIS A 79 7.10 -0.67 -15.28
N ARG A 80 6.10 0.22 -15.28
CA ARG A 80 4.73 -0.17 -14.91
C ARG A 80 4.17 -1.25 -15.83
N LYS A 81 4.40 -1.13 -17.13
CA LYS A 81 4.03 -2.14 -18.14
C LYS A 81 4.75 -3.46 -17.86
N ALA A 82 6.07 -3.43 -17.66
CA ALA A 82 6.87 -4.63 -17.38
C ALA A 82 6.43 -5.34 -16.08
N ALA A 83 6.08 -4.59 -15.03
CA ALA A 83 5.61 -5.16 -13.77
C ALA A 83 4.27 -5.91 -13.93
N VAL A 84 3.33 -5.34 -14.68
CA VAL A 84 2.04 -6.00 -14.99
C VAL A 84 2.26 -7.22 -15.88
N ALA A 85 3.09 -7.10 -16.92
CA ALA A 85 3.44 -8.22 -17.81
C ALA A 85 4.07 -9.38 -17.03
N ALA A 86 4.99 -9.09 -16.10
CA ALA A 86 5.62 -10.11 -15.25
C ALA A 86 4.58 -10.88 -14.40
N ALA A 87 3.56 -10.19 -13.87
CA ALA A 87 2.49 -10.88 -13.13
C ALA A 87 1.70 -11.81 -14.05
N VAL A 88 1.26 -11.33 -15.20
CA VAL A 88 0.47 -12.11 -16.16
C VAL A 88 1.25 -13.30 -16.72
N GLU A 89 2.49 -13.08 -17.15
CA GLU A 89 3.31 -14.09 -17.83
C GLU A 89 3.90 -15.12 -16.87
N SER A 90 4.36 -14.68 -15.68
CA SER A 90 5.07 -15.57 -14.76
C SER A 90 4.18 -16.17 -13.67
N LEU A 91 3.09 -15.49 -13.30
CA LEU A 91 2.15 -15.99 -12.28
C LEU A 91 0.86 -16.56 -12.90
N GLY A 92 0.62 -16.33 -14.20
CA GLY A 92 -0.58 -16.76 -14.90
C GLY A 92 -1.77 -15.80 -14.78
N GLY A 93 -1.59 -14.62 -14.20
CA GLY A 93 -2.66 -13.64 -14.05
C GLY A 93 -2.31 -12.47 -13.12
N LEU A 94 -3.31 -11.62 -12.86
CA LEU A 94 -3.22 -10.50 -11.91
C LEU A 94 -4.58 -10.32 -11.22
N ASP A 95 -4.80 -11.04 -10.12
CA ASP A 95 -6.04 -10.98 -9.35
C ASP A 95 -6.07 -9.79 -8.38
N MET A 96 -4.90 -9.41 -7.85
CA MET A 96 -4.76 -8.40 -6.81
C MET A 96 -3.66 -7.39 -7.17
N LEU A 97 -3.99 -6.10 -7.12
CA LEU A 97 -3.01 -5.02 -7.30
C LEU A 97 -2.89 -4.18 -6.04
N VAL A 98 -1.66 -3.97 -5.57
CA VAL A 98 -1.36 -3.06 -4.45
C VAL A 98 -0.50 -1.90 -4.93
N ALA A 99 -1.11 -0.73 -5.06
CA ALA A 99 -0.44 0.53 -5.37
C ALA A 99 0.03 1.21 -4.07
N ASN A 100 1.24 0.88 -3.64
CA ASN A 100 1.79 1.31 -2.35
C ASN A 100 2.88 2.38 -2.47
N VAL A 101 3.48 2.61 -3.64
CA VAL A 101 4.56 3.60 -3.80
C VAL A 101 4.11 5.00 -3.40
N GLY A 102 4.96 5.68 -2.62
CA GLY A 102 4.77 7.08 -2.28
C GLY A 102 6.07 7.72 -1.79
N ILE A 103 6.19 9.02 -2.00
CA ILE A 103 7.32 9.84 -1.54
C ILE A 103 6.81 11.06 -0.77
N ASN A 104 7.65 11.53 0.14
CA ASN A 104 7.51 12.83 0.80
C ASN A 104 8.90 13.43 1.01
N PRO A 105 9.48 14.10 0.01
CA PRO A 105 10.83 14.65 0.07
C PRO A 105 10.93 16.00 0.76
N VAL A 106 9.82 16.61 1.16
CA VAL A 106 9.79 17.97 1.73
C VAL A 106 9.13 17.98 3.10
N PHE A 107 9.61 18.90 3.95
CA PHE A 107 9.04 19.17 5.26
C PHE A 107 9.04 20.69 5.50
N GLY A 108 7.88 21.26 5.84
CA GLY A 108 7.72 22.69 6.11
C GLY A 108 6.33 23.22 5.76
N PRO A 109 6.11 24.54 5.87
CA PRO A 109 4.86 25.18 5.49
C PRO A 109 4.55 25.00 4.00
N LEU A 110 3.31 24.70 3.66
CA LEU A 110 2.91 24.49 2.26
C LEU A 110 3.09 25.75 1.41
N ILE A 111 2.83 26.90 2.01
CA ILE A 111 2.90 28.18 1.29
C ILE A 111 4.32 28.52 0.81
N ASP A 112 5.34 27.96 1.45
CA ASP A 112 6.75 28.16 1.11
C ASP A 112 7.36 26.97 0.36
N THR A 113 6.54 25.92 0.09
CA THR A 113 7.03 24.70 -0.56
C THR A 113 7.27 24.95 -2.04
N ASP A 114 8.45 24.53 -2.54
CA ASP A 114 8.79 24.57 -3.95
C ASP A 114 7.79 23.78 -4.79
N LEU A 115 7.25 24.41 -5.84
CA LEU A 115 6.23 23.80 -6.72
C LEU A 115 6.77 22.61 -7.51
N ASP A 116 8.06 22.56 -7.85
CA ASP A 116 8.67 21.39 -8.51
C ASP A 116 8.69 20.19 -7.58
N ALA A 117 8.91 20.41 -6.28
CA ALA A 117 8.81 19.37 -5.27
C ALA A 117 7.35 18.89 -5.10
N VAL A 118 6.37 19.79 -5.09
CA VAL A 118 4.94 19.44 -5.08
C VAL A 118 4.56 18.63 -6.31
N LYS A 119 4.99 19.09 -7.49
CA LYS A 119 4.76 18.39 -8.75
C LYS A 119 5.33 16.97 -8.70
N LYS A 120 6.57 16.80 -8.24
CA LYS A 120 7.20 15.49 -8.09
C LYS A 120 6.43 14.55 -7.15
N ILE A 121 5.88 15.09 -6.04
CA ILE A 121 5.02 14.33 -5.13
C ILE A 121 3.76 13.86 -5.86
N LEU A 122 3.07 14.75 -6.57
CA LEU A 122 1.85 14.41 -7.31
C LEU A 122 2.13 13.42 -8.44
N ASP A 123 3.17 13.63 -9.22
CA ASP A 123 3.57 12.73 -10.30
C ASP A 123 3.85 11.32 -9.79
N THR A 124 4.57 11.21 -8.65
CA THR A 124 4.93 9.90 -8.10
C THR A 124 3.77 9.23 -7.35
N ASN A 125 3.07 10.00 -6.49
CA ASN A 125 2.07 9.41 -5.61
C ASN A 125 0.72 9.19 -6.32
N VAL A 126 0.34 10.09 -7.23
CA VAL A 126 -0.98 10.08 -7.86
C VAL A 126 -0.91 9.59 -9.30
N ILE A 127 -0.13 10.29 -10.16
CA ILE A 127 -0.11 9.99 -11.59
C ILE A 127 0.47 8.60 -11.86
N ALA A 128 1.57 8.24 -11.17
CA ALA A 128 2.14 6.91 -11.34
C ALA A 128 1.21 5.79 -10.81
N THR A 129 0.46 6.05 -9.74
CA THR A 129 -0.56 5.12 -9.22
C THR A 129 -1.68 4.92 -10.24
N LEU A 130 -2.25 5.99 -10.78
CA LEU A 130 -3.27 5.89 -11.83
C LEU A 130 -2.73 5.17 -13.06
N GLY A 131 -1.52 5.52 -13.52
CA GLY A 131 -0.90 4.87 -14.67
C GLY A 131 -0.64 3.37 -14.46
N LEU A 132 -0.32 2.94 -13.23
CA LEU A 132 -0.20 1.52 -12.90
C LEU A 132 -1.56 0.81 -12.98
N ILE A 133 -2.60 1.42 -12.42
CA ILE A 133 -3.96 0.87 -12.44
C ILE A 133 -4.47 0.75 -13.88
N GLN A 134 -4.21 1.74 -14.73
CA GLN A 134 -4.51 1.68 -16.17
C GLN A 134 -3.81 0.50 -16.86
N GLN A 135 -2.53 0.27 -16.57
CA GLN A 135 -1.81 -0.89 -17.12
C GLN A 135 -2.40 -2.22 -16.65
N ALA A 136 -2.76 -2.34 -15.37
CA ALA A 136 -3.39 -3.54 -14.83
C ALA A 136 -4.78 -3.77 -15.43
N TRP A 137 -5.58 -2.71 -15.56
CA TRP A 137 -6.90 -2.76 -16.17
C TRP A 137 -6.83 -3.25 -17.61
N HIS A 138 -6.09 -2.56 -18.47
CA HIS A 138 -6.01 -2.89 -19.88
C HIS A 138 -5.23 -4.19 -20.16
N GLY A 139 -4.25 -4.52 -19.30
CA GLY A 139 -3.41 -5.71 -19.48
C GLY A 139 -4.07 -7.01 -19.02
N TRP A 140 -5.03 -6.94 -18.08
CA TRP A 140 -5.63 -8.15 -17.50
C TRP A 140 -7.00 -7.95 -16.87
N MET A 141 -7.16 -7.01 -15.94
CA MET A 141 -8.32 -6.98 -15.03
C MET A 141 -9.65 -6.68 -15.70
N ALA A 142 -9.65 -5.97 -16.83
CA ALA A 142 -10.87 -5.69 -17.60
C ALA A 142 -11.59 -6.98 -18.06
N ALA A 143 -10.83 -8.01 -18.39
CA ALA A 143 -11.37 -9.28 -18.87
C ALA A 143 -11.56 -10.34 -17.77
N HIS A 144 -10.81 -10.24 -16.66
CA HIS A 144 -10.72 -11.30 -15.67
C HIS A 144 -11.23 -10.90 -14.27
N GLY A 145 -11.47 -9.59 -14.06
CA GLY A 145 -11.84 -9.07 -12.75
C GLY A 145 -10.65 -8.97 -11.80
N GLY A 146 -10.94 -8.68 -10.52
CA GLY A 146 -9.92 -8.61 -9.48
C GLY A 146 -10.22 -7.62 -8.37
N SER A 147 -9.18 -7.27 -7.62
CA SER A 147 -9.23 -6.27 -6.55
C SER A 147 -8.00 -5.38 -6.53
N ILE A 148 -8.21 -4.09 -6.27
CA ILE A 148 -7.16 -3.06 -6.21
C ILE A 148 -7.15 -2.45 -4.82
N LEU A 149 -5.96 -2.35 -4.23
CA LEU A 149 -5.71 -1.64 -2.99
C LEU A 149 -4.77 -0.46 -3.23
N ILE A 150 -5.18 0.72 -2.81
CA ILE A 150 -4.38 1.94 -2.83
C ILE A 150 -3.91 2.25 -1.41
N VAL A 151 -2.60 2.45 -1.20
CA VAL A 151 -2.08 2.86 0.10
C VAL A 151 -2.05 4.39 0.18
N SER A 152 -3.05 4.93 0.89
CA SER A 152 -3.14 6.35 1.21
C SER A 152 -2.43 6.66 2.54
N SER A 153 -3.00 7.54 3.36
CA SER A 153 -2.52 7.91 4.70
C SER A 153 -3.60 8.69 5.44
N VAL A 154 -3.57 8.70 6.77
CA VAL A 154 -4.36 9.63 7.58
C VAL A 154 -4.06 11.11 7.26
N ALA A 155 -2.89 11.42 6.72
CA ALA A 155 -2.54 12.75 6.22
C ALA A 155 -3.41 13.20 5.03
N GLY A 156 -4.10 12.28 4.34
CA GLY A 156 -5.09 12.61 3.31
C GLY A 156 -6.49 12.86 3.85
N LEU A 157 -6.75 12.53 5.12
CA LEU A 157 -8.05 12.70 5.77
C LEU A 157 -8.11 13.96 6.64
N ARG A 158 -6.97 14.39 7.16
CA ARG A 158 -6.86 15.57 8.03
C ARG A 158 -5.55 16.30 7.77
N SER A 159 -5.48 17.56 8.19
CA SER A 159 -4.25 18.33 8.09
C SER A 159 -3.11 17.66 8.88
N SER A 160 -1.92 17.71 8.31
CA SER A 160 -0.70 17.20 8.92
C SER A 160 0.40 18.25 8.79
N GLN A 161 0.85 18.79 9.92
CA GLN A 161 1.83 19.87 9.95
C GLN A 161 3.15 19.42 9.31
N GLY A 162 3.71 20.27 8.47
CA GLY A 162 5.00 20.07 7.82
C GLY A 162 5.01 19.10 6.62
N ILE A 163 3.91 18.37 6.35
CA ILE A 163 3.81 17.41 5.25
C ILE A 163 2.56 17.63 4.38
N ALA A 164 2.12 18.88 4.26
CA ALA A 164 0.85 19.21 3.63
C ALA A 164 0.80 18.83 2.14
N ALA A 165 1.87 19.02 1.37
CA ALA A 165 1.93 18.57 -0.04
C ALA A 165 1.73 17.06 -0.18
N TYR A 166 2.34 16.27 0.71
CA TYR A 166 2.08 14.84 0.79
C TYR A 166 0.62 14.55 1.15
N GLY A 167 0.07 15.26 2.15
CA GLY A 167 -1.34 15.14 2.55
C GLY A 167 -2.29 15.36 1.37
N VAL A 168 -2.07 16.42 0.57
CA VAL A 168 -2.83 16.70 -0.67
C VAL A 168 -2.77 15.51 -1.63
N SER A 169 -1.56 14.94 -1.85
CA SER A 169 -1.44 13.77 -2.74
C SER A 169 -2.19 12.55 -2.20
N LYS A 170 -2.22 12.36 -0.88
CA LYS A 170 -2.94 11.24 -0.26
C LYS A 170 -4.46 11.45 -0.24
N ALA A 171 -4.93 12.70 -0.13
CA ALA A 171 -6.34 13.04 -0.33
C ALA A 171 -6.79 12.78 -1.78
N ALA A 172 -5.94 13.09 -2.77
CA ALA A 172 -6.20 12.77 -4.16
C ALA A 172 -6.36 11.24 -4.37
N LEU A 173 -5.53 10.40 -3.72
CA LEU A 173 -5.66 8.94 -3.79
C LEU A 173 -6.95 8.43 -3.13
N ILE A 174 -7.42 9.06 -2.06
CA ILE A 174 -8.71 8.75 -1.44
C ILE A 174 -9.85 9.00 -2.43
N ASN A 175 -9.87 10.16 -3.08
CA ASN A 175 -10.89 10.46 -4.08
C ASN A 175 -10.77 9.53 -5.30
N LEU A 176 -9.55 9.29 -5.79
CA LEU A 176 -9.29 8.37 -6.90
C LEU A 176 -9.84 6.96 -6.62
N THR A 177 -9.75 6.49 -5.37
CA THR A 177 -10.32 5.19 -4.95
C THR A 177 -11.82 5.14 -5.21
N ALA A 178 -12.55 6.18 -4.83
CA ALA A 178 -14.01 6.24 -5.04
C ALA A 178 -14.39 6.32 -6.52
N GLN A 179 -13.67 7.13 -7.32
CA GLN A 179 -13.91 7.24 -8.76
C GLN A 179 -13.70 5.90 -9.46
N LEU A 180 -12.54 5.27 -9.23
CA LEU A 180 -12.22 3.99 -9.87
C LEU A 180 -13.13 2.84 -9.42
N ALA A 181 -13.63 2.86 -8.19
CA ALA A 181 -14.59 1.86 -7.73
C ALA A 181 -15.90 1.89 -8.55
N VAL A 182 -16.34 3.08 -8.97
CA VAL A 182 -17.51 3.25 -9.81
C VAL A 182 -17.22 2.88 -11.27
N GLU A 183 -16.07 3.31 -11.79
CA GLU A 183 -15.70 3.09 -13.20
C GLU A 183 -15.38 1.63 -13.51
N LEU A 184 -14.71 0.91 -12.58
CA LEU A 184 -14.22 -0.46 -12.81
C LEU A 184 -15.18 -1.53 -12.31
N GLY A 185 -16.21 -1.15 -11.57
CA GLY A 185 -17.28 -2.06 -11.15
C GLY A 185 -18.18 -2.50 -12.32
N PRO A 186 -18.74 -3.71 -12.25
CA PRO A 186 -18.64 -4.72 -11.19
C PRO A 186 -17.40 -5.64 -11.30
N ALA A 187 -16.57 -5.48 -12.33
CA ALA A 187 -15.46 -6.38 -12.61
C ALA A 187 -14.36 -6.30 -11.53
N VAL A 188 -14.05 -5.10 -11.04
CA VAL A 188 -12.95 -4.87 -10.10
C VAL A 188 -13.42 -4.04 -8.91
N ARG A 189 -13.10 -4.50 -7.70
CA ARG A 189 -13.25 -3.71 -6.46
C ARG A 189 -12.01 -2.84 -6.25
N VAL A 190 -12.21 -1.59 -5.85
CA VAL A 190 -11.11 -0.66 -5.55
C VAL A 190 -11.32 -0.08 -4.16
N ASN A 191 -10.36 -0.31 -3.27
CA ASN A 191 -10.37 0.23 -1.91
C ASN A 191 -9.02 0.85 -1.54
N ALA A 192 -8.98 1.58 -0.45
CA ALA A 192 -7.75 2.12 0.10
C ALA A 192 -7.58 1.76 1.58
N ILE A 193 -6.33 1.74 2.04
CA ILE A 193 -6.00 1.85 3.46
C ILE A 193 -5.40 3.24 3.72
N ALA A 194 -5.68 3.79 4.91
CA ALA A 194 -5.12 5.06 5.37
C ALA A 194 -4.36 4.82 6.70
N PRO A 195 -3.08 4.40 6.63
CA PRO A 195 -2.26 4.22 7.81
C PRO A 195 -1.91 5.55 8.49
N ALA A 196 -1.76 5.50 9.83
CA ALA A 196 -1.01 6.49 10.59
C ALA A 196 0.49 6.15 10.59
N VAL A 197 1.21 6.47 11.69
CA VAL A 197 2.64 6.15 11.78
C VAL A 197 2.83 4.64 11.95
N VAL A 198 3.44 4.03 10.93
CA VAL A 198 3.87 2.64 10.92
C VAL A 198 5.40 2.60 11.04
N LYS A 199 5.96 1.72 11.88
CA LYS A 199 7.39 1.55 12.09
C LYS A 199 8.07 1.10 10.81
N THR A 200 8.52 2.05 10.02
CA THR A 200 9.20 1.85 8.75
C THR A 200 10.29 2.90 8.58
N ARG A 201 11.29 2.62 7.74
CA ARG A 201 12.31 3.61 7.40
C ARG A 201 11.72 4.92 6.83
N PHE A 202 10.58 4.85 6.16
CA PHE A 202 9.89 6.04 5.64
C PHE A 202 9.41 6.98 6.74
N ALA A 203 9.03 6.44 7.89
CA ALA A 203 8.48 7.19 9.02
C ALA A 203 9.47 7.40 10.18
N GLU A 204 10.72 6.95 10.06
CA GLU A 204 11.73 6.99 11.15
C GLU A 204 11.82 8.36 11.82
N ALA A 205 11.86 9.43 11.04
CA ALA A 205 11.96 10.80 11.56
C ALA A 205 10.79 11.20 12.48
N LEU A 206 9.67 10.47 12.44
CA LEU A 206 8.49 10.77 13.23
C LEU A 206 8.51 10.13 14.62
N TYR A 207 9.31 9.07 14.84
CA TYR A 207 9.24 8.31 16.10
C TYR A 207 10.59 7.90 16.69
N VAL A 208 11.67 7.79 15.92
CA VAL A 208 12.97 7.35 16.45
C VAL A 208 13.45 8.30 17.55
N GLY A 209 13.87 7.72 18.69
CA GLY A 209 14.28 8.44 19.89
C GLY A 209 13.14 8.94 20.78
N ARG A 210 11.87 8.82 20.37
CA ARG A 210 10.68 9.22 21.14
C ARG A 210 9.48 8.31 20.94
N GLU A 211 9.73 7.04 20.67
CA GLU A 211 8.69 6.07 20.33
C GLU A 211 7.56 5.99 21.39
N ASP A 212 7.93 5.92 22.69
CA ASP A 212 6.95 5.84 23.77
C ASP A 212 6.09 7.10 23.89
N GLU A 213 6.67 8.27 23.61
CA GLU A 213 5.94 9.54 23.57
C GLU A 213 4.90 9.54 22.44
N VAL A 214 5.33 9.14 21.24
CA VAL A 214 4.44 9.07 20.09
C VAL A 214 3.38 7.98 20.29
N ALA A 215 3.74 6.82 20.83
CA ALA A 215 2.82 5.71 21.09
C ALA A 215 1.68 6.09 22.05
N ARG A 216 1.94 6.95 23.06
CA ARG A 216 0.92 7.45 23.96
C ARG A 216 -0.17 8.30 23.29
N GLN A 217 0.09 8.80 22.09
CA GLN A 217 -0.91 9.55 21.32
C GLN A 217 -1.93 8.64 20.65
N TYR A 218 -1.66 7.34 20.58
CA TYR A 218 -2.53 6.34 19.98
C TYR A 218 -3.36 5.62 21.05
N PRO A 219 -4.70 5.58 20.94
CA PRO A 219 -5.55 4.79 21.85
C PRO A 219 -5.12 3.32 21.95
N ALA A 220 -4.58 2.73 20.87
CA ALA A 220 -4.05 1.38 20.86
C ALA A 220 -2.74 1.21 21.68
N GLY A 221 -2.15 2.31 22.19
CA GLY A 221 -0.96 2.30 23.05
C GLY A 221 0.35 1.91 22.34
N ARG A 222 0.34 1.83 21.02
CA ARG A 222 1.52 1.49 20.20
C ARG A 222 1.47 2.15 18.83
N LEU A 223 2.62 2.23 18.19
CA LEU A 223 2.70 2.53 16.75
C LEU A 223 2.27 1.30 15.93
N GLY A 224 1.82 1.55 14.70
CA GLY A 224 1.58 0.49 13.73
C GLY A 224 2.87 -0.23 13.34
N VAL A 225 2.71 -1.47 12.90
CA VAL A 225 3.77 -2.27 12.26
C VAL A 225 3.33 -2.66 10.85
N PRO A 226 4.26 -3.04 9.94
CA PRO A 226 3.90 -3.43 8.57
C PRO A 226 2.82 -4.51 8.48
N GLU A 227 2.79 -5.41 9.46
CA GLU A 227 1.82 -6.51 9.57
C GLU A 227 0.39 -5.99 9.77
N ASP A 228 0.18 -4.89 10.50
CA ASP A 228 -1.14 -4.28 10.65
C ASP A 228 -1.72 -3.86 9.29
N ALA A 229 -0.86 -3.32 8.41
CA ALA A 229 -1.25 -2.98 7.05
C ALA A 229 -1.45 -4.22 6.19
N GLY A 230 -0.66 -5.26 6.41
CA GLY A 230 -0.78 -6.56 5.73
C GLY A 230 -2.13 -7.21 5.96
N GLU A 231 -2.59 -7.27 7.21
CA GLU A 231 -3.89 -7.85 7.58
C GLU A 231 -5.08 -7.07 6.99
N ALA A 232 -5.03 -5.73 7.08
CA ALA A 232 -6.05 -4.87 6.49
C ALA A 232 -6.10 -5.02 4.95
N ALA A 233 -4.94 -5.13 4.30
CA ALA A 233 -4.82 -5.34 2.87
C ALA A 233 -5.40 -6.70 2.46
N ALA A 234 -5.07 -7.77 3.16
CA ALA A 234 -5.58 -9.10 2.88
C ALA A 234 -7.11 -9.14 2.96
N TYR A 235 -7.71 -8.54 3.99
CA TYR A 235 -9.17 -8.42 4.07
C TYR A 235 -9.77 -7.71 2.86
N LEU A 236 -9.26 -6.51 2.51
CA LEU A 236 -9.83 -5.71 1.42
C LEU A 236 -9.62 -6.34 0.03
N LEU A 237 -8.55 -7.08 -0.16
CA LEU A 237 -8.25 -7.79 -1.41
C LEU A 237 -8.99 -9.14 -1.50
N GLY A 238 -9.32 -9.73 -0.35
CA GLY A 238 -9.93 -11.05 -0.25
C GLY A 238 -11.43 -11.12 -0.49
N PRO A 239 -11.99 -12.33 -0.51
CA PRO A 239 -13.41 -12.56 -0.75
C PRO A 239 -14.30 -12.03 0.37
N GLY A 240 -13.78 -11.93 1.61
CA GLY A 240 -14.51 -11.35 2.74
C GLY A 240 -14.94 -9.90 2.53
N ALA A 241 -14.28 -9.15 1.63
CA ALA A 241 -14.62 -7.80 1.24
C ALA A 241 -15.47 -7.74 -0.05
N GLY A 242 -16.19 -8.80 -0.40
CA GLY A 242 -16.97 -8.88 -1.64
C GLY A 242 -18.03 -7.78 -1.82
N TRP A 243 -18.50 -7.17 -0.72
CA TRP A 243 -19.46 -6.04 -0.73
C TRP A 243 -18.81 -4.71 -0.33
N VAL A 244 -17.46 -4.64 -0.37
CA VAL A 244 -16.67 -3.45 0.00
C VAL A 244 -15.93 -2.95 -1.24
N THR A 245 -16.32 -1.78 -1.75
CA THR A 245 -15.64 -1.07 -2.83
C THR A 245 -15.78 0.43 -2.64
N GLY A 246 -14.83 1.23 -3.09
CA GLY A 246 -14.78 2.69 -2.94
C GLY A 246 -14.47 3.15 -1.51
N GLN A 247 -14.09 2.25 -0.60
CA GLN A 247 -13.91 2.56 0.81
C GLN A 247 -12.45 2.83 1.18
N VAL A 248 -12.28 3.63 2.24
CA VAL A 248 -10.99 3.90 2.86
C VAL A 248 -11.01 3.34 4.27
N LEU A 249 -10.26 2.28 4.50
CA LEU A 249 -10.09 1.71 5.83
C LEU A 249 -8.95 2.43 6.56
N VAL A 250 -9.30 3.18 7.61
CA VAL A 250 -8.32 3.85 8.46
C VAL A 250 -7.69 2.84 9.42
N ILE A 251 -6.37 2.74 9.41
CA ILE A 251 -5.58 1.84 10.26
C ILE A 251 -4.56 2.68 11.06
N ASP A 252 -5.03 3.28 12.12
CA ASP A 252 -4.33 4.36 12.81
C ASP A 252 -4.25 4.20 14.34
N GLY A 253 -4.58 3.02 14.85
CA GLY A 253 -4.61 2.77 16.30
C GLY A 253 -5.55 3.70 17.07
N GLY A 254 -6.55 4.31 16.40
CA GLY A 254 -7.53 5.22 16.97
C GLY A 254 -7.08 6.69 16.99
N ALA A 255 -5.97 7.04 16.34
CA ALA A 255 -5.43 8.41 16.37
C ALA A 255 -6.39 9.47 15.80
N THR A 256 -7.16 9.12 14.75
CA THR A 256 -8.14 10.05 14.15
C THR A 256 -9.46 10.11 14.90
N ALA A 257 -9.77 9.10 15.73
CA ALA A 257 -10.96 9.09 16.58
C ALA A 257 -10.82 9.95 17.84
N ARG A 258 -9.59 10.30 18.25
CA ARG A 258 -9.36 11.28 19.30
C ARG A 258 -9.84 12.64 18.80
N GLY A 259 -10.98 13.11 19.32
CA GLY A 259 -11.40 14.49 19.17
C GLY A 259 -10.31 15.41 19.72
N GLY A 260 -9.82 16.35 18.91
CA GLY A 260 -9.04 17.46 19.42
C GLY A 260 -9.96 18.29 20.31
N VAL A 261 -9.66 18.36 21.59
CA VAL A 261 -10.13 19.41 22.49
C VAL A 261 -9.14 20.55 22.37
#